data_6950c98e4d44f09cb962ea8a40b3b9bb
#
_entry.id   6950c98e4d44f09cb962ea8a40b3b9bb
#
_cell.length_a   1.000
_cell.length_b   1.000
_cell.length_c   1.000
_cell.angle_alpha   90.00
_cell.angle_beta   90.00
_cell.angle_gamma   90.00
#
_symmetry.space_group_name_H-M   'P 1'
#
loop_
_entity.id
_entity.type
_entity.pdbx_description
1 polymer ?
#
loop_
_entity_poly.entity_id
_entity_poly.type
_entity_poly.pdbx_seq_one_letter_code
_entity_poly.pdbx_strand_id
1 'polypeptide(L)'
;AINSGNSGGALFNTYGEVVGITNAKYSSSSSSSSASIDNIGFAIPINHVKGIVTSIIEKGYIVKPYIGVSVTSVSSEMISYGLPKGAAVKVIAEGSPAEESGLKVNDIVTAINGEEITTSSELVKIVSAAQPGDVLTLTVYRQGEAERLTITLTVGEKQQEALANNTSSEQPSQQSGISGFPFPFGFGG
;
A
#
# COMPACT_ATOMS: atom_id res chain seq x y z
N ALA A 1 -17.36 -22.96 -0.80
CA ALA A 1 -17.09 -22.15 -1.96
C ALA A 1 -17.19 -20.66 -1.61
N ILE A 2 -16.21 -19.87 -2.04
CA ILE A 2 -16.20 -18.44 -1.83
C ILE A 2 -17.08 -17.80 -2.90
N ASN A 3 -18.15 -17.12 -2.50
CA ASN A 3 -19.12 -16.48 -3.40
C ASN A 3 -19.30 -15.00 -3.02
N SER A 4 -19.99 -14.26 -3.87
CA SER A 4 -20.45 -12.90 -3.55
C SER A 4 -21.23 -12.90 -2.23
N GLY A 5 -20.90 -12.00 -1.32
CA GLY A 5 -21.45 -11.94 0.04
C GLY A 5 -20.62 -12.59 1.13
N ASN A 6 -19.65 -13.44 0.78
CA ASN A 6 -18.75 -14.05 1.76
C ASN A 6 -17.48 -13.23 2.03
N SER A 7 -17.22 -12.17 1.27
CA SER A 7 -16.03 -11.32 1.42
C SER A 7 -16.00 -10.69 2.82
N GLY A 8 -14.84 -10.79 3.50
CA GLY A 8 -14.67 -10.39 4.89
C GLY A 8 -15.09 -11.44 5.91
N GLY A 9 -15.69 -12.55 5.48
CA GLY A 9 -16.06 -13.67 6.36
C GLY A 9 -14.85 -14.48 6.81
N ALA A 10 -14.99 -15.15 7.96
CA ALA A 10 -13.95 -16.04 8.49
C ALA A 10 -13.95 -17.39 7.75
N LEU A 11 -12.75 -17.86 7.42
CA LEU A 11 -12.51 -19.22 6.95
C LEU A 11 -12.05 -20.09 8.12
N PHE A 12 -12.77 -21.16 8.38
CA PHE A 12 -12.50 -22.07 9.50
C PHE A 12 -11.90 -23.39 9.01
N ASN A 13 -11.05 -23.99 9.81
CA ASN A 13 -10.66 -25.38 9.65
C ASN A 13 -11.69 -26.33 10.32
N THR A 14 -11.44 -27.64 10.22
CA THR A 14 -12.32 -28.68 10.80
C THR A 14 -12.34 -28.69 12.32
N TYR A 15 -11.41 -27.98 12.97
CA TYR A 15 -11.33 -27.83 14.44
C TYR A 15 -12.04 -26.56 14.92
N GLY A 16 -12.65 -25.75 14.01
CA GLY A 16 -13.31 -24.50 14.39
C GLY A 16 -12.37 -23.31 14.55
N GLU A 17 -11.11 -23.43 14.16
CA GLU A 17 -10.15 -22.35 14.22
C GLU A 17 -10.21 -21.47 12.97
N VAL A 18 -10.09 -20.16 13.12
CA VAL A 18 -10.02 -19.22 11.99
C VAL A 18 -8.64 -19.33 11.32
N VAL A 19 -8.61 -19.78 10.08
CA VAL A 19 -7.37 -19.93 9.29
C VAL A 19 -7.17 -18.82 8.27
N GLY A 20 -8.20 -18.02 7.98
CA GLY A 20 -8.12 -16.92 7.05
C GLY A 20 -9.38 -16.07 6.98
N ILE A 21 -9.30 -14.99 6.19
CA ILE A 21 -10.41 -14.09 5.88
C ILE A 21 -10.66 -14.14 4.38
N THR A 22 -11.89 -14.46 3.98
CA THR A 22 -12.27 -14.54 2.56
C THR A 22 -12.22 -13.15 1.93
N ASN A 23 -11.59 -13.02 0.75
CA ASN A 23 -11.39 -11.72 0.12
C ASN A 23 -12.07 -11.60 -1.25
N ALA A 24 -11.68 -12.45 -2.21
CA ALA A 24 -12.11 -12.29 -3.58
C ALA A 24 -12.36 -13.64 -4.27
N LYS A 25 -13.22 -13.59 -5.29
CA LYS A 25 -13.41 -14.67 -6.26
C LYS A 25 -12.91 -14.17 -7.61
N TYR A 26 -12.08 -14.96 -8.27
CA TYR A 26 -11.72 -14.73 -9.66
C TYR A 26 -12.81 -15.34 -10.56
N SER A 27 -13.43 -14.51 -11.37
CA SER A 27 -14.32 -14.94 -12.45
C SER A 27 -13.88 -14.28 -13.75
N SER A 28 -13.49 -15.06 -14.74
CA SER A 28 -13.24 -14.52 -16.08
C SER A 28 -14.53 -14.55 -16.89
N SER A 29 -15.10 -13.38 -17.15
CA SER A 29 -16.15 -13.21 -18.14
C SER A 29 -15.53 -12.78 -19.47
N SER A 30 -14.85 -13.71 -20.16
CA SER A 30 -14.45 -13.48 -21.56
C SER A 30 -15.49 -14.08 -22.48
N SER A 31 -16.12 -13.24 -23.26
CA SER A 31 -17.15 -13.54 -24.26
C SER A 31 -16.58 -14.20 -25.53
N SER A 32 -15.62 -15.11 -25.42
CA SER A 32 -15.13 -15.90 -26.54
C SER A 32 -14.66 -17.27 -26.07
N SER A 33 -15.42 -18.27 -26.38
CA SER A 33 -15.15 -19.73 -26.57
C SER A 33 -13.96 -20.41 -25.85
N SER A 34 -13.47 -19.88 -24.74
CA SER A 34 -12.46 -20.51 -23.89
C SER A 34 -13.10 -20.89 -22.55
N ALA A 35 -12.75 -22.08 -22.04
CA ALA A 35 -13.26 -22.58 -20.76
C ALA A 35 -13.21 -21.50 -19.67
N SER A 36 -14.36 -21.12 -19.13
CA SER A 36 -14.45 -20.19 -18.01
C SER A 36 -13.80 -20.83 -16.79
N ILE A 37 -12.77 -20.17 -16.23
CA ILE A 37 -12.22 -20.57 -14.94
C ILE A 37 -13.13 -19.98 -13.87
N ASP A 38 -14.15 -20.74 -13.48
CA ASP A 38 -15.01 -20.41 -12.36
C ASP A 38 -14.53 -21.14 -11.10
N ASN A 39 -14.73 -20.50 -9.95
CA ASN A 39 -14.53 -21.08 -8.61
C ASN A 39 -13.10 -21.03 -8.02
N ILE A 40 -12.23 -20.11 -8.46
CA ILE A 40 -11.02 -19.79 -7.69
C ILE A 40 -11.37 -18.71 -6.67
N GLY A 41 -11.33 -19.06 -5.40
CA GLY A 41 -11.51 -18.13 -4.29
C GLY A 41 -10.19 -17.88 -3.57
N PHE A 42 -9.99 -16.67 -3.07
CA PHE A 42 -8.82 -16.27 -2.31
C PHE A 42 -9.20 -15.91 -0.88
N ALA A 43 -8.37 -16.32 0.05
CA ALA A 43 -8.46 -15.91 1.44
C ALA A 43 -7.09 -15.40 1.92
N ILE A 44 -7.09 -14.38 2.77
CA ILE A 44 -5.90 -13.85 3.40
C ILE A 44 -5.61 -14.72 4.63
N PRO A 45 -4.41 -15.33 4.75
CA PRO A 45 -4.06 -16.15 5.90
C PRO A 45 -4.14 -15.37 7.21
N ILE A 46 -4.72 -15.98 8.25
CA ILE A 46 -4.94 -15.30 9.54
C ILE A 46 -3.64 -14.80 10.18
N ASN A 47 -2.54 -15.51 9.99
CA ASN A 47 -1.24 -15.13 10.53
C ASN A 47 -0.71 -13.80 9.96
N HIS A 48 -1.12 -13.43 8.74
CA HIS A 48 -0.75 -12.14 8.13
C HIS A 48 -1.55 -10.96 8.68
N VAL A 49 -2.75 -11.21 9.17
CA VAL A 49 -3.65 -10.15 9.63
C VAL A 49 -3.78 -10.08 11.14
N LYS A 50 -3.28 -11.07 11.89
CA LYS A 50 -3.41 -11.15 13.34
C LYS A 50 -2.92 -9.88 14.04
N GLY A 51 -1.74 -9.37 13.69
CA GLY A 51 -1.21 -8.13 14.25
C GLY A 51 -2.06 -6.90 13.93
N ILE A 52 -2.63 -6.85 12.72
CA ILE A 52 -3.52 -5.77 12.28
C ILE A 52 -4.83 -5.83 13.09
N VAL A 53 -5.43 -7.01 13.23
CA VAL A 53 -6.66 -7.22 13.99
C VAL A 53 -6.46 -6.84 15.45
N THR A 54 -5.37 -7.30 16.07
CA THR A 54 -5.02 -6.92 17.45
C THR A 54 -4.87 -5.41 17.60
N SER A 55 -4.15 -4.75 16.65
CA SER A 55 -3.97 -3.30 16.67
C SER A 55 -5.30 -2.54 16.56
N ILE A 56 -6.22 -3.02 15.72
CA ILE A 56 -7.55 -2.41 15.58
C ILE A 56 -8.37 -2.58 16.87
N ILE A 57 -8.33 -3.77 17.49
CA ILE A 57 -9.08 -4.04 18.71
C ILE A 57 -8.56 -3.21 19.90
N GLU A 58 -7.23 -3.11 20.04
CA GLU A 58 -6.59 -2.44 21.18
C GLU A 58 -6.49 -0.92 21.01
N LYS A 59 -6.23 -0.44 19.78
CA LYS A 59 -5.91 0.96 19.52
C LYS A 59 -6.96 1.69 18.67
N GLY A 60 -7.85 0.96 17.98
CA GLY A 60 -8.86 1.53 17.08
C GLY A 60 -8.31 1.90 15.70
N TYR A 61 -7.00 1.75 15.45
CA TYR A 61 -6.36 2.07 14.18
C TYR A 61 -5.24 1.08 13.85
N ILE A 62 -4.85 1.05 12.56
CA ILE A 62 -3.74 0.23 12.10
C ILE A 62 -2.45 1.03 12.25
N VAL A 63 -1.51 0.46 13.00
CA VAL A 63 -0.14 0.98 13.12
C VAL A 63 0.70 0.41 11.98
N LYS A 64 1.26 1.29 11.16
CA LYS A 64 2.23 0.91 10.14
C LYS A 64 3.60 1.50 10.45
N PRO A 65 4.68 0.69 10.37
CA PRO A 65 6.02 1.24 10.47
C PRO A 65 6.26 2.25 9.35
N TYR A 66 6.87 3.37 9.68
CA TYR A 66 6.99 4.51 8.81
C TYR A 66 8.30 5.25 9.04
N ILE A 67 9.00 5.57 7.96
CA ILE A 67 10.20 6.41 8.01
C ILE A 67 10.06 7.72 7.22
N GLY A 68 9.02 7.85 6.42
CA GLY A 68 8.65 9.10 5.76
C GLY A 68 9.38 9.40 4.46
N VAL A 69 9.75 8.37 3.68
CA VAL A 69 10.39 8.56 2.39
C VAL A 69 9.57 7.96 1.24
N SER A 70 9.68 8.60 0.07
CA SER A 70 9.35 7.98 -1.21
C SER A 70 10.64 7.63 -1.93
N VAL A 71 10.78 6.38 -2.36
CA VAL A 71 12.00 5.86 -2.95
C VAL A 71 11.75 5.21 -4.30
N THR A 72 12.79 5.16 -5.13
CA THR A 72 12.82 4.41 -6.39
C THR A 72 14.13 3.67 -6.50
N SER A 73 14.15 2.55 -7.23
CA SER A 73 15.42 1.88 -7.54
C SER A 73 16.26 2.73 -8.48
N VAL A 74 17.59 2.72 -8.29
CA VAL A 74 18.52 3.38 -9.21
C VAL A 74 18.43 2.68 -10.57
N SER A 75 18.22 3.46 -11.64
CA SER A 75 18.08 2.91 -12.99
C SER A 75 19.41 2.35 -13.53
N SER A 76 19.31 1.40 -14.44
CA SER A 76 20.51 0.81 -15.10
C SER A 76 21.36 1.87 -15.79
N GLU A 77 20.74 2.92 -16.32
CA GLU A 77 21.43 4.05 -16.93
C GLU A 77 22.28 4.82 -15.89
N MET A 78 21.70 5.14 -14.73
CA MET A 78 22.43 5.82 -13.65
C MET A 78 23.60 4.96 -13.11
N ILE A 79 23.41 3.64 -13.04
CA ILE A 79 24.46 2.70 -12.65
C ILE A 79 25.61 2.73 -13.67
N SER A 80 25.32 2.85 -14.98
CA SER A 80 26.35 2.97 -16.02
C SER A 80 27.15 4.27 -15.93
N TYR A 81 26.61 5.31 -15.31
CA TYR A 81 27.32 6.56 -14.98
C TYR A 81 28.06 6.51 -13.62
N GLY A 82 28.17 5.33 -13.00
CA GLY A 82 28.96 5.13 -11.80
C GLY A 82 28.21 5.31 -10.48
N LEU A 83 26.89 5.49 -10.50
CA LEU A 83 26.11 5.52 -9.26
C LEU A 83 25.92 4.10 -8.69
N PRO A 84 25.92 3.93 -7.36
CA PRO A 84 25.71 2.63 -6.75
C PRO A 84 24.27 2.14 -6.95
N LYS A 85 24.08 0.83 -6.93
CA LYS A 85 22.76 0.21 -6.79
C LYS A 85 22.17 0.56 -5.43
N GLY A 86 20.84 0.62 -5.34
CA GLY A 86 20.15 0.90 -4.09
C GLY A 86 18.80 1.60 -4.27
N ALA A 87 18.29 2.14 -3.18
CA ALA A 87 17.07 2.90 -3.12
C ALA A 87 17.36 4.40 -3.11
N ALA A 88 17.05 5.09 -4.20
CA ALA A 88 17.20 6.54 -4.33
C ALA A 88 16.00 7.26 -3.68
N VAL A 89 16.28 8.19 -2.77
CA VAL A 89 15.28 9.00 -2.07
C VAL A 89 14.77 10.09 -3.01
N LYS A 90 13.47 10.11 -3.26
CA LYS A 90 12.79 11.08 -4.13
C LYS A 90 12.07 12.17 -3.36
N VAL A 91 11.44 11.79 -2.25
CA VAL A 91 10.68 12.71 -1.40
C VAL A 91 10.93 12.32 0.04
N ILE A 92 11.04 13.31 0.90
CA ILE A 92 11.05 13.16 2.36
C ILE A 92 9.85 13.92 2.88
N ALA A 93 9.06 13.28 3.72
CA ALA A 93 7.91 13.91 4.34
C ALA A 93 8.35 14.80 5.49
N GLU A 94 7.77 15.98 5.59
CA GLU A 94 8.01 16.94 6.68
C GLU A 94 7.66 16.33 8.05
N GLY A 95 8.50 16.56 9.05
CA GLY A 95 8.34 16.01 10.40
C GLY A 95 8.51 14.48 10.47
N SER A 96 9.11 13.86 9.46
CA SER A 96 9.32 12.40 9.44
C SER A 96 10.65 12.00 10.10
N PRO A 97 10.74 10.73 10.57
CA PRO A 97 12.00 10.18 11.07
C PRO A 97 13.17 10.30 10.09
N ALA A 98 12.91 10.23 8.79
CA ALA A 98 13.94 10.41 7.77
C ALA A 98 14.47 11.83 7.70
N GLU A 99 13.60 12.83 7.82
CA GLU A 99 14.02 14.24 7.87
C GLU A 99 14.84 14.54 9.13
N GLU A 100 14.35 14.11 10.29
CA GLU A 100 15.03 14.28 11.57
C GLU A 100 16.41 13.62 11.62
N SER A 101 16.57 12.49 10.90
CA SER A 101 17.85 11.78 10.81
C SER A 101 18.88 12.45 9.90
N GLY A 102 18.51 13.49 9.15
CA GLY A 102 19.38 14.18 8.20
C GLY A 102 19.52 13.49 6.85
N LEU A 103 18.63 12.53 6.52
CA LEU A 103 18.51 11.98 5.17
C LEU A 103 18.07 13.10 4.21
N LYS A 104 18.56 13.08 2.97
CA LYS A 104 18.26 14.12 1.98
C LYS A 104 17.71 13.52 0.69
N VAL A 105 16.96 14.34 -0.04
CA VAL A 105 16.53 14.00 -1.40
C VAL A 105 17.77 13.80 -2.28
N ASN A 106 17.71 12.79 -3.14
CA ASN A 106 18.77 12.25 -3.99
C ASN A 106 19.86 11.45 -3.26
N ASP A 107 19.73 11.19 -1.96
CA ASP A 107 20.52 10.17 -1.31
C ASP A 107 20.18 8.78 -1.89
N ILE A 108 21.16 7.89 -1.98
CA ILE A 108 20.96 6.50 -2.37
C ILE A 108 21.29 5.62 -1.16
N VAL A 109 20.27 4.97 -0.62
CA VAL A 109 20.47 3.97 0.44
C VAL A 109 20.99 2.71 -0.19
N THR A 110 22.17 2.26 0.24
CA THR A 110 22.89 1.10 -0.31
C THR A 110 22.94 -0.07 0.64
N ALA A 111 22.73 0.15 1.96
CA ALA A 111 22.60 -0.92 2.94
C ALA A 111 21.73 -0.47 4.12
N ILE A 112 21.13 -1.42 4.83
CA ILE A 112 20.37 -1.23 6.07
C ILE A 112 20.84 -2.26 7.08
N ASN A 113 21.22 -1.81 8.29
CA ASN A 113 21.74 -2.66 9.36
C ASN A 113 22.91 -3.56 8.92
N GLY A 114 23.72 -3.09 7.95
CA GLY A 114 24.83 -3.84 7.38
C GLY A 114 24.45 -4.81 6.25
N GLU A 115 23.18 -5.01 5.95
CA GLU A 115 22.69 -5.79 4.82
C GLU A 115 22.59 -4.90 3.58
N GLU A 116 23.27 -5.29 2.49
CA GLU A 116 23.23 -4.54 1.23
C GLU A 116 21.85 -4.63 0.58
N ILE A 117 21.38 -3.50 0.06
CA ILE A 117 20.16 -3.42 -0.74
C ILE A 117 20.47 -2.91 -2.15
N THR A 118 19.80 -3.47 -3.12
CA THR A 118 19.98 -3.17 -4.54
C THR A 118 18.78 -2.48 -5.17
N THR A 119 17.63 -2.57 -4.50
CA THR A 119 16.35 -2.06 -5.00
C THR A 119 15.57 -1.29 -3.93
N SER A 120 14.68 -0.42 -4.38
CA SER A 120 13.73 0.26 -3.47
C SER A 120 12.76 -0.69 -2.78
N SER A 121 12.42 -1.81 -3.43
CA SER A 121 11.52 -2.82 -2.87
C SER A 121 12.11 -3.51 -1.64
N GLU A 122 13.42 -3.72 -1.62
CA GLU A 122 14.12 -4.29 -0.46
C GLU A 122 14.08 -3.34 0.74
N LEU A 123 14.29 -2.04 0.52
CA LEU A 123 14.14 -1.03 1.58
C LEU A 123 12.71 -1.04 2.14
N VAL A 124 11.71 -1.00 1.26
CA VAL A 124 10.30 -1.03 1.68
C VAL A 124 9.98 -2.30 2.47
N LYS A 125 10.50 -3.45 2.04
CA LYS A 125 10.30 -4.73 2.73
C LYS A 125 10.89 -4.71 4.14
N ILE A 126 12.14 -4.22 4.31
CA ILE A 126 12.80 -4.14 5.62
C ILE A 126 12.05 -3.19 6.55
N VAL A 127 11.70 -1.99 6.06
CA VAL A 127 10.92 -1.02 6.86
C VAL A 127 9.56 -1.57 7.25
N SER A 128 8.88 -2.27 6.33
CA SER A 128 7.56 -2.87 6.60
C SER A 128 7.60 -4.04 7.60
N ALA A 129 8.75 -4.69 7.74
CA ALA A 129 8.96 -5.78 8.70
C ALA A 129 9.41 -5.27 10.08
N ALA A 130 9.88 -4.02 10.18
CA ALA A 130 10.28 -3.40 11.42
C ALA A 130 9.06 -3.02 12.28
N GLN A 131 9.30 -2.72 13.55
CA GLN A 131 8.28 -2.20 14.46
C GLN A 131 8.51 -0.71 14.72
N PRO A 132 7.46 0.08 14.98
CA PRO A 132 7.64 1.44 15.50
C PRO A 132 8.52 1.44 16.75
N GLY A 133 9.53 2.32 16.76
CA GLY A 133 10.56 2.38 17.78
C GLY A 133 11.85 1.62 17.45
N ASP A 134 11.85 0.75 16.45
CA ASP A 134 13.08 0.10 15.99
C ASP A 134 14.06 1.12 15.42
N VAL A 135 15.35 0.89 15.65
CA VAL A 135 16.43 1.73 15.14
C VAL A 135 17.03 1.07 13.90
N LEU A 136 17.01 1.79 12.78
CA LEU A 136 17.64 1.37 11.52
C LEU A 136 18.89 2.19 11.26
N THR A 137 19.97 1.51 10.89
CA THR A 137 21.22 2.13 10.46
C THR A 137 21.32 2.03 8.94
N LEU A 138 21.27 3.16 8.26
CA LEU A 138 21.34 3.26 6.81
C LEU A 138 22.76 3.59 6.37
N THR A 139 23.29 2.87 5.38
CA THR A 139 24.48 3.27 4.64
C THR A 139 24.04 4.00 3.38
N VAL A 140 24.46 5.24 3.24
CA VAL A 140 23.94 6.16 2.24
C VAL A 140 25.07 6.68 1.36
N TYR A 141 24.88 6.63 0.06
CA TYR A 141 25.69 7.38 -0.90
C TYR A 141 25.03 8.75 -1.14
N ARG A 142 25.81 9.81 -0.95
CA ARG A 142 25.40 11.20 -1.24
C ARG A 142 26.38 11.79 -2.24
N GLN A 143 25.85 12.37 -3.30
CA GLN A 143 26.67 13.02 -4.31
C GLN A 143 27.44 14.21 -3.71
N GLY A 144 28.74 14.25 -3.94
CA GLY A 144 29.61 15.29 -3.38
C GLY A 144 30.33 14.91 -2.09
N GLU A 145 29.96 13.80 -1.47
CA GLU A 145 30.68 13.24 -0.32
C GLU A 145 31.70 12.17 -0.80
N ALA A 146 32.89 12.19 -0.23
CA ALA A 146 33.96 11.25 -0.59
C ALA A 146 33.72 9.85 -0.07
N GLU A 147 33.01 9.73 1.05
CA GLU A 147 32.71 8.47 1.73
C GLU A 147 31.20 8.26 1.88
N ARG A 148 30.80 7.02 2.09
CA ARG A 148 29.41 6.68 2.41
C ARG A 148 29.07 7.16 3.81
N LEU A 149 27.91 7.78 3.94
CA LEU A 149 27.40 8.25 5.22
C LEU A 149 26.68 7.13 5.94
N THR A 150 26.81 7.11 7.25
CA THR A 150 26.01 6.27 8.14
C THR A 150 24.95 7.16 8.80
N ILE A 151 23.67 6.88 8.53
CA ILE A 151 22.53 7.62 9.07
C ILE A 151 21.71 6.66 9.91
N THR A 152 21.49 7.01 11.17
CA THR A 152 20.65 6.25 12.09
C THR A 152 19.31 6.94 12.23
N LEU A 153 18.21 6.21 12.05
CA LEU A 153 16.86 6.71 12.23
C LEU A 153 16.03 5.74 13.07
N THR A 154 15.07 6.28 13.80
CA THR A 154 14.06 5.48 14.53
C THR A 154 12.81 5.35 13.68
N VAL A 155 12.33 4.11 13.49
CA VAL A 155 11.09 3.86 12.76
C VAL A 155 9.93 4.47 13.54
N GLY A 156 9.23 5.40 12.92
CA GLY A 156 8.00 5.99 13.44
C GLY A 156 6.78 5.14 13.14
N GLU A 157 5.64 5.61 13.60
CA GLU A 157 4.35 5.02 13.26
C GLU A 157 3.53 5.96 12.38
N LYS A 158 2.89 5.42 11.37
CA LYS A 158 1.84 6.08 10.63
C LYS A 158 0.51 5.50 11.04
N GLN A 159 -0.34 6.33 11.65
CA GLN A 159 -1.70 5.95 11.95
C GLN A 159 -2.48 5.91 10.64
N GLN A 160 -3.10 4.78 10.36
CA GLN A 160 -4.06 4.64 9.29
C GLN A 160 -5.41 4.33 9.96
N GLU A 161 -6.35 5.26 9.86
CA GLU A 161 -7.70 5.03 10.34
C GLU A 161 -8.24 3.74 9.72
N ALA A 162 -8.72 2.83 10.57
CA ALA A 162 -9.22 1.52 10.15
C ALA A 162 -10.46 1.65 9.25
N LEU A 163 -11.14 2.78 9.33
CA LEU A 163 -12.36 3.13 8.61
C LEU A 163 -12.24 4.55 8.06
N ALA A 164 -11.41 4.78 7.04
CA ALA A 164 -11.68 5.90 6.15
C ALA A 164 -13.00 5.57 5.45
N ASN A 165 -14.03 6.31 5.85
CA ASN A 165 -15.36 6.25 5.28
C ASN A 165 -15.28 6.15 3.76
N ASN A 166 -15.53 4.96 3.20
CA ASN A 166 -16.05 4.83 1.85
C ASN A 166 -17.52 5.27 1.84
N THR A 167 -17.77 6.45 2.35
CA THR A 167 -18.90 7.21 1.89
C THR A 167 -18.44 7.79 0.56
N SER A 168 -18.53 6.98 -0.47
CA SER A 168 -18.64 7.46 -1.83
C SER A 168 -19.71 8.54 -1.75
N SER A 169 -19.29 9.80 -1.90
CA SER A 169 -20.18 10.88 -2.20
C SER A 169 -20.92 10.48 -3.47
N GLU A 170 -22.09 9.88 -3.33
CA GLU A 170 -23.13 9.96 -4.34
C GLU A 170 -23.41 11.45 -4.48
N GLN A 171 -22.73 12.08 -5.41
CA GLN A 171 -23.19 13.34 -5.95
C GLN A 171 -24.59 13.08 -6.50
N PRO A 172 -25.62 13.78 -6.00
CA PRO A 172 -26.90 13.76 -6.67
C PRO A 172 -26.66 14.33 -8.05
N SER A 173 -26.78 13.50 -9.08
CA SER A 173 -26.85 13.92 -10.46
C SER A 173 -27.96 14.98 -10.55
N GLN A 174 -27.54 16.24 -10.72
CA GLN A 174 -28.44 17.30 -11.10
C GLN A 174 -29.06 16.89 -12.45
N GLN A 175 -30.25 16.47 -12.37
CA GLN A 175 -31.16 16.30 -13.49
C GLN A 175 -31.39 17.70 -14.07
N SER A 176 -30.58 18.04 -15.08
CA SER A 176 -30.83 19.21 -15.91
C SER A 176 -32.20 19.04 -16.56
N GLY A 177 -33.14 19.88 -16.15
CA GLY A 177 -34.47 19.95 -16.67
C GLY A 177 -34.45 20.19 -18.18
N ILE A 178 -34.99 19.26 -18.92
CA ILE A 178 -35.40 19.50 -20.30
C ILE A 178 -36.77 20.14 -20.24
N SER A 179 -36.76 21.46 -20.30
CA SER A 179 -37.95 22.25 -20.56
C SER A 179 -38.36 22.08 -22.02
N GLY A 180 -39.60 21.69 -22.24
CA GLY A 180 -40.36 22.11 -23.41
C GLY A 180 -40.38 21.14 -24.59
N PHE A 181 -41.33 20.22 -24.60
CA PHE A 181 -42.01 19.85 -25.84
C PHE A 181 -43.51 20.09 -25.69
N PRO A 182 -44.10 21.01 -26.48
CA PRO A 182 -45.53 21.14 -26.56
C PRO A 182 -46.09 20.05 -27.47
N PHE A 183 -46.91 19.16 -26.94
CA PHE A 183 -47.73 18.27 -27.76
C PHE A 183 -48.96 19.04 -28.27
N PRO A 184 -49.14 19.15 -29.59
CA PRO A 184 -50.40 19.65 -30.17
C PRO A 184 -51.25 18.46 -30.59
N PHE A 185 -52.19 18.02 -29.75
CA PHE A 185 -53.32 17.26 -30.24
C PHE A 185 -54.55 17.71 -29.45
N GLY A 186 -55.26 18.64 -30.10
CA GLY A 186 -56.67 18.90 -29.82
C GLY A 186 -57.47 17.83 -30.53
N PHE A 187 -58.38 17.18 -29.80
CA PHE A 187 -59.54 16.54 -30.37
C PHE A 187 -60.75 17.27 -29.80
N GLY A 188 -61.42 18.05 -30.71
CA GLY A 188 -62.71 18.49 -30.51
C GLY A 188 -63.73 17.42 -30.97
N GLY A 189 -64.90 17.43 -30.38
CA GLY A 189 -66.05 16.58 -30.64
C GLY A 189 -66.87 16.44 -29.42
#